data_e452c571c21f80364212ff1696fac8d1
#
_entry.id   e452c571c21f80364212ff1696fac8d1
#
_cell.length_a   1.000
_cell.length_b   1.000
_cell.length_c   1.000
_cell.angle_alpha   90.00
_cell.angle_beta   90.00
_cell.angle_gamma   90.00
#
_symmetry.space_group_name_H-M   'P 1'
#
loop_
_entity.id
_entity.type
_entity.pdbx_description
1 polymer ?
#
loop_
_entity_poly.entity_id
_entity_poly.type
_entity_poly.pdbx_seq_one_letter_code
_entity_poly.pdbx_strand_id
1 'polypeptide(L)'
;VEQLGKNGQMRIESEEWILQDPPVLLQNFSEEDIRDFLAVGDVEKFTLGDLIMREGESGNSACLLTKGLVSIWKNNIHITNLERGSFIGEMFIFNPSKRIANVVAEEDTVVLRFTRKRTLDFFRKKPERLFKIFIINIVNLQQKKIAAMDEKISQLQQKLLQAEQGTQQR
;
A
#
# COMPACT_ATOMS: atom_id res chain seq x y z
N VAL A 1 7.94 23.41 -3.60
CA VAL A 1 9.23 23.91 -3.05
C VAL A 1 9.72 22.84 -2.08
N GLU A 2 10.76 22.10 -2.51
CA GLU A 2 11.38 21.04 -1.69
C GLU A 2 12.13 21.70 -0.53
N GLN A 3 11.66 21.51 0.70
CA GLN A 3 12.42 21.90 1.88
C GLN A 3 13.15 20.69 2.44
N LEU A 4 14.47 20.72 2.41
CA LEU A 4 15.33 19.78 3.13
C LEU A 4 15.17 19.99 4.64
N GLY A 5 14.76 18.95 5.36
CA GLY A 5 14.77 18.94 6.82
C GLY A 5 16.20 19.02 7.36
N LYS A 6 16.38 19.43 8.62
CA LYS A 6 17.68 19.61 9.29
C LYS A 6 18.62 18.39 9.26
N ASN A 7 18.16 17.22 8.80
CA ASN A 7 18.93 15.97 8.69
C ASN A 7 19.08 15.47 7.25
N GLY A 8 18.89 16.32 6.22
CA GLY A 8 19.08 15.90 4.82
C GLY A 8 18.00 14.93 4.27
N GLN A 9 16.95 14.62 5.04
CA GLN A 9 15.81 13.84 4.57
C GLN A 9 14.82 14.76 3.85
N MET A 10 14.43 14.38 2.62
CA MET A 10 13.34 15.04 1.91
C MET A 10 12.05 14.91 2.74
N ARG A 11 11.52 16.03 3.21
CA ARG A 11 10.18 16.05 3.79
C ARG A 11 9.17 15.79 2.68
N ILE A 12 8.22 14.89 2.94
CA ILE A 12 7.06 14.73 2.09
C ILE A 12 6.30 16.05 2.10
N GLU A 13 5.95 16.56 0.94
CA GLU A 13 5.05 17.71 0.87
C GLU A 13 3.76 17.36 1.60
N SER A 14 3.57 18.01 2.76
CA SER A 14 2.45 17.87 3.69
C SER A 14 2.16 16.44 4.24
N GLU A 15 2.88 16.02 5.27
CA GLU A 15 2.47 14.90 6.14
C GLU A 15 1.14 15.19 6.87
N GLU A 16 0.66 16.44 6.80
CA GLU A 16 -0.54 16.89 7.52
C GLU A 16 -1.78 16.07 7.21
N TRP A 17 -1.98 15.67 5.94
CA TRP A 17 -3.13 14.85 5.60
C TRP A 17 -3.10 13.45 6.25
N ILE A 18 -1.89 12.87 6.44
CA ILE A 18 -1.71 11.58 7.13
C ILE A 18 -2.07 11.69 8.61
N LEU A 19 -1.81 12.85 9.22
CA LEU A 19 -2.15 13.09 10.62
C LEU A 19 -3.65 13.34 10.80
N GLN A 20 -4.30 14.01 9.83
CA GLN A 20 -5.73 14.27 9.86
C GLN A 20 -6.58 13.03 9.57
N ASP A 21 -6.17 12.22 8.60
CA ASP A 21 -6.83 10.98 8.21
C ASP A 21 -5.78 9.86 8.00
N PRO A 22 -5.33 9.24 9.09
CA PRO A 22 -4.29 8.23 9.01
C PRO A 22 -4.70 7.04 8.16
N PRO A 23 -3.85 6.62 7.18
CA PRO A 23 -4.03 5.36 6.47
C PRO A 23 -4.27 4.20 7.43
N VAL A 24 -5.04 3.19 6.99
CA VAL A 24 -5.45 2.06 7.84
C VAL A 24 -4.30 1.49 8.66
N LEU A 25 -3.12 1.39 8.08
CA LEU A 25 -1.94 0.81 8.73
C LEU A 25 -1.41 1.65 9.91
N LEU A 26 -1.71 2.95 9.93
CA LEU A 26 -1.27 3.90 10.96
C LEU A 26 -2.40 4.33 11.91
N GLN A 27 -3.59 3.76 11.77
CA GLN A 27 -4.71 4.05 12.69
C GLN A 27 -4.35 3.69 14.13
N ASN A 28 -4.81 4.52 15.07
CA ASN A 28 -4.53 4.40 16.51
C ASN A 28 -3.06 4.60 16.92
N PHE A 29 -2.22 5.13 16.02
CA PHE A 29 -0.92 5.68 16.38
C PHE A 29 -1.10 7.10 16.92
N SER A 30 -0.23 7.54 17.83
CA SER A 30 -0.12 8.96 18.15
C SER A 30 0.49 9.73 16.97
N GLU A 31 0.26 11.06 16.91
CA GLU A 31 0.90 11.88 15.88
C GLU A 31 2.42 11.75 15.88
N GLU A 32 3.04 11.68 17.08
CA GLU A 32 4.46 11.47 17.24
C GLU A 32 4.91 10.13 16.64
N ASP A 33 4.19 9.04 16.94
CA ASP A 33 4.51 7.71 16.40
C ASP A 33 4.32 7.65 14.88
N ILE A 34 3.32 8.36 14.33
CA ILE A 34 3.14 8.49 12.88
C ILE A 34 4.35 9.18 12.26
N ARG A 35 4.76 10.35 12.80
CA ARG A 35 5.91 11.10 12.28
C ARG A 35 7.19 10.28 12.34
N ASP A 36 7.44 9.61 13.46
CA ASP A 36 8.60 8.75 13.64
C ASP A 36 8.59 7.55 12.68
N PHE A 37 7.41 6.95 12.44
CA PHE A 37 7.28 5.86 11.49
C PHE A 37 7.50 6.33 10.05
N LEU A 38 6.93 7.46 9.65
CA LEU A 38 7.14 8.02 8.30
C LEU A 38 8.62 8.33 8.04
N ALA A 39 9.36 8.78 9.07
CA ALA A 39 10.80 9.04 8.98
C ALA A 39 11.64 7.77 8.73
N VAL A 40 11.10 6.58 8.94
CA VAL A 40 11.76 5.30 8.60
C VAL A 40 11.74 5.04 7.09
N GLY A 41 10.78 5.58 6.36
CA GLY A 41 10.60 5.38 4.93
C GLY A 41 11.59 6.17 4.08
N ASP A 42 11.93 5.62 2.92
CA ASP A 42 12.68 6.31 1.88
C ASP A 42 11.72 6.82 0.80
N VAL A 43 11.87 8.09 0.41
CA VAL A 43 11.06 8.69 -0.66
C VAL A 43 11.55 8.20 -2.01
N GLU A 44 10.64 7.61 -2.80
CA GLU A 44 10.89 7.23 -4.19
C GLU A 44 9.87 7.91 -5.10
N LYS A 45 10.34 8.37 -6.27
CA LYS A 45 9.53 9.03 -7.30
C LYS A 45 9.49 8.16 -8.55
N PHE A 46 8.33 8.10 -9.16
CA PHE A 46 8.06 7.35 -10.38
C PHE A 46 7.28 8.22 -11.35
N THR A 47 7.51 8.02 -12.64
CA THR A 47 6.77 8.65 -13.73
C THR A 47 5.74 7.68 -14.31
N LEU A 48 4.82 8.19 -15.10
CA LEU A 48 3.81 7.39 -15.81
C LEU A 48 4.45 6.17 -16.50
N GLY A 49 3.94 4.98 -16.21
CA GLY A 49 4.38 3.70 -16.78
C GLY A 49 5.51 3.01 -16.02
N ASP A 50 6.12 3.66 -15.03
CA ASP A 50 7.19 3.04 -14.24
C ASP A 50 6.67 1.87 -13.41
N LEU A 51 7.46 0.80 -13.35
CA LEU A 51 7.17 -0.38 -12.55
C LEU A 51 7.72 -0.21 -11.13
N ILE A 52 6.83 -0.08 -10.15
CA ILE A 52 7.15 0.12 -8.73
C ILE A 52 7.47 -1.22 -8.03
N MET A 53 6.72 -2.28 -8.39
CA MET A 53 6.92 -3.65 -7.92
C MET A 53 6.64 -4.62 -9.05
N ARG A 54 7.45 -5.68 -9.16
CA ARG A 54 7.30 -6.71 -10.20
C ARG A 54 6.76 -8.00 -9.61
N GLU A 55 5.74 -8.59 -10.25
CA GLU A 55 5.22 -9.92 -9.92
C GLU A 55 6.35 -10.97 -9.93
N GLY A 56 6.37 -11.86 -8.94
CA GLY A 56 7.36 -12.93 -8.81
C GLY A 56 8.69 -12.53 -8.15
N GLU A 57 9.01 -11.23 -8.04
CA GLU A 57 10.19 -10.78 -7.32
C GLU A 57 10.08 -11.00 -5.81
N SER A 58 11.22 -11.15 -5.14
CA SER A 58 11.29 -11.24 -3.68
C SER A 58 10.93 -9.89 -3.06
N GLY A 59 9.91 -9.87 -2.20
CA GLY A 59 9.42 -8.66 -1.53
C GLY A 59 9.84 -8.57 -0.08
N ASN A 60 10.73 -7.63 0.25
CA ASN A 60 11.17 -7.34 1.61
C ASN A 60 10.83 -5.90 2.07
N SER A 61 9.95 -5.24 1.36
CA SER A 61 9.52 -3.86 1.61
C SER A 61 8.05 -3.66 1.35
N ALA A 62 7.47 -2.60 1.93
CA ALA A 62 6.16 -2.07 1.60
C ALA A 62 6.29 -0.63 1.13
N CYS A 63 5.29 -0.14 0.40
CA CYS A 63 5.19 1.25 -0.02
C CYS A 63 3.89 1.87 0.49
N LEU A 64 3.98 3.08 1.05
CA LEU A 64 2.85 3.97 1.24
C LEU A 64 2.79 4.93 0.05
N LEU A 65 1.69 4.95 -0.66
CA LEU A 65 1.44 5.89 -1.74
C LEU A 65 1.10 7.26 -1.15
N THR A 66 1.99 8.24 -1.33
CA THR A 66 1.80 9.58 -0.78
C THR A 66 1.29 10.58 -1.80
N LYS A 67 1.50 10.32 -3.09
CA LYS A 67 1.00 11.10 -4.22
C LYS A 67 0.83 10.20 -5.44
N GLY A 68 -0.16 10.49 -6.27
CA GLY A 68 -0.37 9.83 -7.55
C GLY A 68 -1.36 8.68 -7.49
N LEU A 69 -1.38 7.92 -8.58
CA LEU A 69 -2.26 6.78 -8.82
C LEU A 69 -1.41 5.62 -9.32
N VAL A 70 -1.70 4.40 -8.84
CA VAL A 70 -1.05 3.19 -9.34
C VAL A 70 -2.08 2.13 -9.73
N SER A 71 -1.76 1.32 -10.73
CA SER A 71 -2.54 0.15 -11.11
C SER A 71 -1.88 -1.14 -10.66
N ILE A 72 -2.71 -2.11 -10.29
CA ILE A 72 -2.31 -3.45 -9.89
C ILE A 72 -2.65 -4.41 -11.01
N TRP A 73 -1.64 -5.17 -11.47
CA TRP A 73 -1.79 -6.12 -12.56
C TRP A 73 -1.29 -7.51 -12.13
N LYS A 74 -2.05 -8.54 -12.47
CA LYS A 74 -1.66 -9.93 -12.27
C LYS A 74 -1.89 -10.74 -13.54
N ASN A 75 -0.87 -11.47 -13.99
CA ASN A 75 -0.94 -12.25 -15.24
C ASN A 75 -1.46 -11.39 -16.43
N ASN A 76 -1.03 -10.13 -16.55
CA ASN A 76 -1.47 -9.14 -17.53
C ASN A 76 -2.96 -8.74 -17.43
N ILE A 77 -3.64 -9.08 -16.33
CA ILE A 77 -5.03 -8.67 -16.06
C ILE A 77 -5.00 -7.51 -15.07
N HIS A 78 -5.65 -6.40 -15.43
CA HIS A 78 -5.85 -5.28 -14.51
C HIS A 78 -6.78 -5.70 -13.37
N ILE A 79 -6.33 -5.56 -12.14
CA ILE A 79 -7.07 -5.94 -10.93
C ILE A 79 -7.79 -4.72 -10.35
N THR A 80 -7.07 -3.65 -10.06
CA THR A 80 -7.61 -2.43 -9.42
C THR A 80 -6.61 -1.28 -9.52
N ASN A 81 -7.08 -0.08 -9.24
CA ASN A 81 -6.24 1.08 -8.99
C ASN A 81 -6.16 1.37 -7.49
N LEU A 82 -5.05 1.95 -7.07
CA LEU A 82 -4.83 2.40 -5.70
C LEU A 82 -4.41 3.86 -5.71
N GLU A 83 -4.96 4.61 -4.77
CA GLU A 83 -4.77 6.05 -4.63
C GLU A 83 -3.93 6.38 -3.38
N ARG A 84 -3.64 7.66 -3.21
CA ARG A 84 -2.96 8.21 -2.04
C ARG A 84 -3.54 7.63 -0.72
N GLY A 85 -2.67 7.27 0.20
CA GLY A 85 -3.02 6.61 1.47
C GLY A 85 -3.00 5.08 1.41
N SER A 86 -2.85 4.50 0.22
CA SER A 86 -2.78 3.05 0.07
C SER A 86 -1.41 2.51 0.49
N PHE A 87 -1.42 1.40 1.27
CA PHE A 87 -0.25 0.58 1.53
C PHE A 87 -0.21 -0.62 0.59
N ILE A 88 0.97 -0.89 0.04
CA ILE A 88 1.22 -1.97 -0.93
C ILE A 88 2.36 -2.83 -0.42
N GLY A 89 2.16 -4.15 -0.40
CA GLY A 89 3.17 -5.12 0.06
C GLY A 89 3.31 -5.20 1.57
N GLU A 90 2.29 -4.86 2.33
CA GLU A 90 2.24 -4.77 3.80
C GLU A 90 2.54 -6.10 4.51
N MET A 91 2.41 -7.23 3.81
CA MET A 91 2.76 -8.54 4.37
C MET A 91 4.28 -8.77 4.53
N PHE A 92 5.12 -7.86 4.04
CA PHE A 92 6.59 -7.89 4.13
C PHE A 92 7.11 -8.06 5.55
N ILE A 93 6.32 -7.62 6.54
CA ILE A 93 6.73 -7.65 7.96
C ILE A 93 6.81 -9.08 8.50
N PHE A 94 5.94 -9.98 8.04
CA PHE A 94 5.87 -11.36 8.51
C PHE A 94 6.95 -12.21 7.84
N ASN A 95 6.95 -12.25 6.52
CA ASN A 95 7.90 -13.03 5.74
C ASN A 95 8.26 -12.34 4.44
N PRO A 96 9.53 -12.39 4.01
CA PRO A 96 9.87 -12.10 2.62
C PRO A 96 9.12 -13.10 1.73
N SER A 97 8.16 -12.62 0.97
CA SER A 97 7.38 -13.43 0.05
C SER A 97 7.54 -12.89 -1.36
N LYS A 98 7.27 -13.72 -2.36
CA LYS A 98 7.22 -13.23 -3.74
C LYS A 98 6.08 -12.24 -3.91
N ARG A 99 6.31 -11.18 -4.69
CA ARG A 99 5.27 -10.24 -5.10
C ARG A 99 4.19 -10.99 -5.88
N ILE A 100 2.93 -10.78 -5.53
CA ILE A 100 1.79 -11.47 -6.14
C ILE A 100 1.24 -10.75 -7.38
N ALA A 101 1.70 -9.53 -7.64
CA ALA A 101 1.23 -8.68 -8.74
C ALA A 101 2.29 -7.64 -9.12
N ASN A 102 2.17 -7.09 -10.33
CA ASN A 102 2.85 -5.88 -10.74
C ASN A 102 2.13 -4.65 -10.20
N VAL A 103 2.90 -3.61 -9.84
CA VAL A 103 2.42 -2.29 -9.46
C VAL A 103 3.03 -1.27 -10.41
N VAL A 104 2.20 -0.57 -11.16
CA VAL A 104 2.62 0.38 -12.21
C VAL A 104 2.10 1.77 -11.88
N ALA A 105 2.92 2.80 -12.07
CA ALA A 105 2.53 4.19 -11.92
C ALA A 105 1.63 4.63 -13.10
N GLU A 106 0.46 5.16 -12.81
CA GLU A 106 -0.50 5.69 -13.81
C GLU A 106 -0.36 7.19 -14.01
N GLU A 107 0.45 7.84 -13.21
CA GLU A 107 0.84 9.26 -13.28
C GLU A 107 2.12 9.48 -12.46
N ASP A 108 2.58 10.74 -12.37
CA ASP A 108 3.71 11.09 -11.50
C ASP A 108 3.39 10.74 -10.05
N THR A 109 4.09 9.74 -9.55
CA THR A 109 3.79 9.04 -8.31
C THR A 109 4.93 9.19 -7.32
N VAL A 110 4.59 9.37 -6.04
CA VAL A 110 5.55 9.40 -4.93
C VAL A 110 5.13 8.37 -3.89
N VAL A 111 6.08 7.53 -3.49
CA VAL A 111 5.88 6.55 -2.43
C VAL A 111 6.92 6.72 -1.32
N LEU A 112 6.54 6.31 -0.11
CA LEU A 112 7.47 6.02 0.97
C LEU A 112 7.70 4.50 0.99
N ARG A 113 8.94 4.09 0.78
CA ARG A 113 9.34 2.68 0.85
C ARG A 113 9.90 2.34 2.22
N PHE A 114 9.30 1.34 2.85
CA PHE A 114 9.69 0.81 4.16
C PHE A 114 10.33 -0.56 3.98
N THR A 115 11.61 -0.71 4.31
CA THR A 115 12.24 -2.03 4.32
C THR A 115 11.90 -2.78 5.60
N ARG A 116 11.79 -4.12 5.52
CA ARG A 116 11.47 -4.97 6.67
C ARG A 116 12.42 -4.73 7.85
N LYS A 117 13.73 -4.65 7.56
CA LYS A 117 14.76 -4.44 8.60
C LYS A 117 14.50 -3.13 9.36
N ARG A 118 14.39 -2.00 8.66
CA ARG A 118 14.22 -0.67 9.29
C ARG A 118 12.90 -0.59 10.05
N THR A 119 11.83 -1.19 9.53
CA THR A 119 10.52 -1.25 10.20
C THR A 119 10.59 -2.04 11.50
N LEU A 120 11.23 -3.21 11.51
CA LEU A 120 11.39 -3.99 12.74
C LEU A 120 12.32 -3.28 13.73
N ASP A 121 13.38 -2.63 13.27
CA ASP A 121 14.28 -1.85 14.12
C ASP A 121 13.59 -0.65 14.76
N PHE A 122 12.63 -0.02 14.05
CA PHE A 122 11.77 1.02 14.60
C PHE A 122 10.91 0.47 15.76
N PHE A 123 10.18 -0.63 15.55
CA PHE A 123 9.31 -1.19 16.58
C PHE A 123 10.07 -1.73 17.79
N ARG A 124 11.31 -2.19 17.62
CA ARG A 124 12.18 -2.59 18.77
C ARG A 124 12.49 -1.45 19.73
N LYS A 125 12.44 -0.21 19.27
CA LYS A 125 12.70 1.01 20.05
C LYS A 125 11.42 1.63 20.63
N LYS A 126 10.25 1.10 20.30
CA LYS A 126 8.94 1.59 20.72
C LYS A 126 8.29 0.62 21.72
N PRO A 127 7.30 1.07 22.51
CA PRO A 127 6.52 0.17 23.36
C PRO A 127 5.88 -0.97 22.54
N GLU A 128 5.87 -2.18 23.08
CA GLU A 128 5.31 -3.38 22.44
C GLU A 128 3.87 -3.18 21.95
N ARG A 129 3.09 -2.36 22.67
CA ARG A 129 1.72 -1.98 22.30
C ARG A 129 1.65 -1.41 20.89
N LEU A 130 2.63 -0.60 20.47
CA LEU A 130 2.60 0.02 19.14
C LEU A 130 2.74 -1.04 18.03
N PHE A 131 3.61 -2.03 18.23
CA PHE A 131 3.75 -3.13 17.28
C PHE A 131 2.46 -3.97 17.21
N LYS A 132 1.80 -4.23 18.36
CA LYS A 132 0.51 -4.94 18.39
C LYS A 132 -0.57 -4.18 17.60
N ILE A 133 -0.66 -2.86 17.75
CA ILE A 133 -1.59 -2.02 16.98
C ILE A 133 -1.27 -2.15 15.48
N PHE A 134 0.00 -2.05 15.09
CA PHE A 134 0.43 -2.20 13.70
C PHE A 134 0.00 -3.54 13.09
N ILE A 135 0.20 -4.64 13.81
CA ILE A 135 -0.22 -5.98 13.36
C ILE A 135 -1.75 -6.07 13.21
N ILE A 136 -2.51 -5.55 14.17
CA ILE A 136 -3.97 -5.50 14.08
C ILE A 136 -4.41 -4.69 12.84
N ASN A 137 -3.75 -3.57 12.58
CA ASN A 137 -4.04 -2.75 11.41
C ASN A 137 -3.75 -3.48 10.09
N ILE A 138 -2.69 -4.29 10.03
CA ILE A 138 -2.44 -5.16 8.87
C ILE A 138 -3.60 -6.16 8.68
N VAL A 139 -4.05 -6.81 9.75
CA VAL A 139 -5.20 -7.74 9.67
C VAL A 139 -6.45 -7.03 9.18
N ASN A 140 -6.75 -5.85 9.73
CA ASN A 140 -7.90 -5.03 9.29
C ASN A 140 -7.80 -4.63 7.81
N LEU A 141 -6.59 -4.30 7.34
CA LEU A 141 -6.33 -4.00 5.93
C LEU A 141 -6.59 -5.22 5.04
N GLN A 142 -6.14 -6.42 5.46
CA GLN A 142 -6.41 -7.66 4.74
C GLN A 142 -7.91 -7.98 4.69
N GLN A 143 -8.63 -7.82 5.80
CA GLN A 143 -10.09 -8.01 5.82
C GLN A 143 -10.80 -7.10 4.82
N LYS A 144 -10.42 -5.81 4.75
CA LYS A 144 -10.97 -4.87 3.75
C LYS A 144 -10.68 -5.31 2.32
N LYS A 145 -9.46 -5.79 2.04
CA LYS A 145 -9.07 -6.29 0.71
C LYS A 145 -9.87 -7.54 0.33
N ILE A 146 -10.04 -8.48 1.25
CA ILE A 146 -10.83 -9.70 1.04
C ILE A 146 -12.29 -9.34 0.74
N ALA A 147 -12.92 -8.50 1.55
CA ALA A 147 -14.30 -8.07 1.34
C ALA A 147 -14.51 -7.41 -0.04
N ALA A 148 -13.58 -6.55 -0.47
CA ALA A 148 -13.62 -5.93 -1.79
C ALA A 148 -13.47 -6.95 -2.93
N MET A 149 -12.65 -8.00 -2.72
CA MET A 149 -12.48 -9.09 -3.69
C MET A 149 -13.74 -9.95 -3.78
N ASP A 150 -14.37 -10.31 -2.65
CA ASP A 150 -15.61 -11.10 -2.61
C ASP A 150 -16.73 -10.36 -3.34
N GLU A 151 -16.88 -9.05 -3.12
CA GLU A 151 -17.85 -8.23 -3.83
C GLU A 151 -17.61 -8.25 -5.35
N LYS A 152 -16.34 -8.10 -5.77
CA LYS A 152 -15.99 -8.13 -7.20
C LYS A 152 -16.25 -9.50 -7.83
N ILE A 153 -15.97 -10.58 -7.11
CA ILE A 153 -16.27 -11.96 -7.56
C ILE A 153 -17.78 -12.12 -7.74
N SER A 154 -18.59 -11.70 -6.77
CA SER A 154 -20.05 -11.76 -6.84
C SER A 154 -20.60 -11.00 -8.04
N GLN A 155 -20.10 -9.79 -8.30
CA GLN A 155 -20.50 -8.99 -9.47
C GLN A 155 -20.12 -9.65 -10.80
N LEU A 156 -18.93 -10.27 -10.87
CA LEU A 156 -18.50 -10.98 -12.07
C LEU A 156 -19.35 -12.24 -12.34
N GLN A 157 -19.68 -12.99 -11.29
CA GLN A 157 -20.57 -14.16 -11.41
C GLN A 157 -21.96 -13.77 -11.90
N GLN A 158 -22.55 -12.68 -11.38
CA GLN A 158 -23.84 -12.18 -11.85
C GLN A 158 -23.80 -11.79 -13.32
N LYS A 159 -22.75 -11.10 -13.77
CA LYS A 159 -22.57 -10.73 -15.19
C LYS A 159 -22.45 -11.97 -16.09
N LEU A 160 -21.76 -12.99 -15.63
CA LEU A 160 -21.58 -14.25 -16.36
C LEU A 160 -22.93 -14.97 -16.56
N LEU A 161 -23.71 -15.10 -15.48
CA LEU A 161 -25.06 -15.72 -15.53
C LEU A 161 -26.00 -14.94 -16.47
N GLN A 162 -25.96 -13.61 -16.46
CA GLN A 162 -26.77 -12.80 -17.39
C GLN A 162 -26.35 -13.01 -18.85
N ALA A 163 -25.04 -13.11 -19.13
CA ALA A 163 -24.53 -13.35 -20.47
C ALA A 163 -24.95 -14.74 -21.00
N GLU A 164 -24.91 -15.78 -20.18
CA GLU A 164 -25.33 -17.14 -20.53
C GLU A 164 -26.84 -17.19 -20.84
N GLN A 165 -27.68 -16.54 -20.06
CA GLN A 165 -29.15 -16.48 -20.29
C GLN A 165 -29.48 -15.71 -21.57
N GLY A 166 -28.76 -14.63 -21.90
CA GLY A 166 -28.96 -13.88 -23.14
C GLY A 166 -28.54 -14.65 -24.40
N THR A 167 -27.65 -15.63 -24.27
CA THR A 167 -27.20 -16.47 -25.39
C THR A 167 -28.18 -17.61 -25.69
N GLN A 168 -28.96 -18.07 -24.70
CA GLN A 168 -29.98 -19.15 -24.89
C GLN A 168 -31.29 -18.65 -25.49
N GLN A 169 -31.51 -17.35 -25.59
CA GLN A 169 -32.71 -16.73 -26.17
C GLN A 169 -32.57 -16.33 -27.65
N ARG A 170 -31.45 -16.64 -28.28
CA ARG A 170 -31.20 -16.45 -29.72
C ARG A 170 -31.08 -17.80 -30.42
#